data_7bfbaa0a5b3d891d2c2f7ee8f87dfec8
#
_entry.id   7bfbaa0a5b3d891d2c2f7ee8f87dfec8
#
_cell.length_a   1.000
_cell.length_b   1.000
_cell.length_c   1.000
_cell.angle_alpha   90.00
_cell.angle_beta   90.00
_cell.angle_gamma   90.00
#
_symmetry.space_group_name_H-M   'P 1'
#
loop_
_entity.id
_entity.type
_entity.pdbx_description
1 polymer ?
#
loop_
_entity_poly.entity_id
_entity_poly.type
_entity_poly.pdbx_seq_one_letter_code
_entity_poly.pdbx_strand_id
1 'polypeptide(L)'
;MKFLIIGCNGMAGHVISIYMKEQGHIVVGYAREKSRFVHTVVGDAADFKLLKKTIWGGSYDAVINCVGILNQFAEKQHAKAVLFNGYLPHYLADITEGTTIQIIHMSTDCVFSGKKGKYTEQAIPDGRLFYDRTKAMGELDD
;
A
#
# COMPACT_ATOMS: atom_id res chain seq x y z
N MET A 1 5.77 -13.38 13.14
CA MET A 1 6.16 -12.10 12.50
C MET A 1 5.23 -10.99 12.96
N LYS A 2 5.68 -9.75 12.88
CA LYS A 2 4.90 -8.56 13.22
C LYS A 2 4.69 -7.68 11.99
N PHE A 3 3.44 -7.40 11.66
CA PHE A 3 3.04 -6.65 10.47
C PHE A 3 2.41 -5.31 10.81
N LEU A 4 2.72 -4.28 10.03
CA LEU A 4 1.95 -3.05 9.98
C LEU A 4 1.10 -3.05 8.69
N ILE A 5 -0.21 -2.90 8.83
CA ILE A 5 -1.14 -2.83 7.68
C ILE A 5 -1.60 -1.38 7.52
N ILE A 6 -1.08 -0.68 6.52
CA ILE A 6 -1.50 0.69 6.19
C ILE A 6 -2.80 0.60 5.38
N GLY A 7 -3.84 1.28 5.83
CA GLY A 7 -5.18 1.16 5.25
C GLY A 7 -5.96 -0.06 5.76
N CYS A 8 -5.75 -0.47 7.01
CA CYS A 8 -6.33 -1.67 7.63
C CYS A 8 -7.87 -1.70 7.68
N ASN A 9 -8.55 -0.59 7.44
CA ASN A 9 -10.02 -0.52 7.36
C ASN A 9 -10.54 -0.56 5.90
N GLY A 10 -9.65 -0.52 4.91
CA GLY A 10 -10.02 -0.65 3.50
C GLY A 10 -10.38 -2.08 3.11
N MET A 11 -10.88 -2.25 1.88
CA MET A 11 -11.36 -3.55 1.38
C MET A 11 -10.30 -4.65 1.47
N ALA A 12 -9.10 -4.44 0.97
CA ALA A 12 -8.00 -5.40 1.08
C ALA A 12 -7.42 -5.44 2.50
N GLY A 13 -7.20 -4.26 3.11
CA GLY A 13 -6.52 -4.15 4.39
C GLY A 13 -7.22 -4.85 5.54
N HIS A 14 -8.57 -4.82 5.61
CA HIS A 14 -9.27 -5.52 6.69
C HIS A 14 -9.21 -7.04 6.53
N VAL A 15 -9.34 -7.56 5.31
CA VAL A 15 -9.23 -9.01 5.05
C VAL A 15 -7.83 -9.51 5.39
N ILE A 16 -6.79 -8.81 4.92
CA ILE A 16 -5.40 -9.14 5.22
C ILE A 16 -5.16 -9.09 6.74
N SER A 17 -5.68 -8.05 7.43
CA SER A 17 -5.52 -7.91 8.88
C SER A 17 -6.12 -9.08 9.65
N ILE A 18 -7.30 -9.54 9.27
CA ILE A 18 -7.97 -10.68 9.89
C ILE A 18 -7.17 -11.96 9.61
N TYR A 19 -6.88 -12.22 8.34
CA TYR A 19 -6.18 -13.43 7.92
C TYR A 19 -4.81 -13.58 8.59
N MET A 20 -3.99 -12.54 8.58
CA MET A 20 -2.66 -12.59 9.20
C MET A 20 -2.74 -12.82 10.71
N LYS A 21 -3.76 -12.27 11.37
CA LYS A 21 -4.00 -12.52 12.79
C LYS A 21 -4.42 -13.97 13.06
N GLU A 22 -5.28 -14.53 12.21
CA GLU A 22 -5.70 -15.95 12.30
C GLU A 22 -4.51 -16.91 12.08
N GLN A 23 -3.53 -16.50 11.28
CA GLN A 23 -2.28 -17.25 11.09
C GLN A 23 -1.28 -17.08 12.26
N GLY A 24 -1.68 -16.44 13.37
CA GLY A 24 -0.87 -16.31 14.59
C GLY A 24 0.16 -15.17 14.53
N HIS A 25 0.03 -14.24 13.59
CA HIS A 25 0.93 -13.09 13.49
C HIS A 25 0.47 -11.92 14.38
N ILE A 26 1.42 -11.09 14.80
CA ILE A 26 1.12 -9.82 15.46
C ILE A 26 0.79 -8.80 14.37
N VAL A 27 -0.42 -8.24 14.42
CA VAL A 27 -0.89 -7.29 13.40
C VAL A 27 -1.26 -5.96 14.05
N VAL A 28 -0.67 -4.89 13.54
CA VAL A 28 -1.00 -3.51 13.89
C VAL A 28 -1.56 -2.84 12.64
N GLY A 29 -2.67 -2.13 12.79
CA GLY A 29 -3.26 -1.34 11.73
C GLY A 29 -2.79 0.11 11.78
N TYR A 30 -2.79 0.77 10.61
CA TYR A 30 -2.67 2.22 10.47
C TYR A 30 -3.82 2.71 9.60
N ALA A 31 -4.68 3.57 10.12
CA ALA A 31 -5.85 4.08 9.41
C ALA A 31 -6.36 5.38 10.07
N ARG A 32 -7.20 6.13 9.35
CA ARG A 32 -7.82 7.37 9.85
C ARG A 32 -8.77 7.16 11.03
N GLU A 33 -9.24 5.94 11.22
CA GLU A 33 -10.14 5.54 12.30
C GLU A 33 -9.70 4.20 12.90
N LYS A 34 -10.10 3.93 14.15
CA LYS A 34 -9.81 2.65 14.81
C LYS A 34 -10.44 1.48 14.05
N SER A 35 -9.70 0.42 13.89
CA SER A 35 -10.22 -0.84 13.37
C SER A 35 -10.95 -1.63 14.47
N ARG A 36 -11.94 -2.42 14.03
CA ARG A 36 -12.62 -3.39 14.91
C ARG A 36 -11.83 -4.70 15.06
N PHE A 37 -10.85 -4.93 14.19
CA PHE A 37 -10.19 -6.23 14.03
C PHE A 37 -8.79 -6.26 14.64
N VAL A 38 -8.08 -5.13 14.63
CA VAL A 38 -6.68 -5.03 15.07
C VAL A 38 -6.43 -3.76 15.85
N HIS A 39 -5.41 -3.79 16.71
CA HIS A 39 -4.89 -2.55 17.32
C HIS A 39 -4.49 -1.57 16.23
N THR A 40 -4.88 -0.31 16.35
CA THR A 40 -4.72 0.66 15.26
C THR A 40 -4.02 1.92 15.77
N VAL A 41 -2.95 2.31 15.08
CA VAL A 41 -2.42 3.67 15.14
C VAL A 41 -3.30 4.54 14.25
N VAL A 42 -3.96 5.52 14.85
CA VAL A 42 -4.87 6.42 14.12
C VAL A 42 -4.06 7.55 13.49
N GLY A 43 -4.12 7.65 12.16
CA GLY A 43 -3.42 8.67 11.39
C GLY A 43 -3.80 8.65 9.92
N ASP A 44 -3.54 9.76 9.23
CA ASP A 44 -3.68 9.84 7.77
C ASP A 44 -2.38 9.35 7.11
N ALA A 45 -2.49 8.57 6.03
CA ALA A 45 -1.33 8.09 5.28
C ALA A 45 -0.54 9.23 4.59
N ALA A 46 -1.13 10.43 4.50
CA ALA A 46 -0.44 11.64 4.08
C ALA A 46 0.35 12.33 5.22
N ASP A 47 0.15 11.93 6.47
CA ASP A 47 1.02 12.36 7.57
C ASP A 47 2.30 11.51 7.58
N PHE A 48 3.22 11.86 6.69
CA PHE A 48 4.48 11.14 6.52
C PHE A 48 5.36 11.15 7.78
N LYS A 49 5.26 12.17 8.62
CA LYS A 49 6.01 12.24 9.88
C LYS A 49 5.49 11.19 10.88
N LEU A 50 4.18 11.13 11.07
CA LEU A 50 3.57 10.13 11.94
C LEU A 50 3.78 8.71 11.38
N LEU A 51 3.63 8.54 10.07
CA LEU A 51 3.81 7.25 9.41
C LEU A 51 5.25 6.72 9.60
N LYS A 52 6.25 7.54 9.33
CA LYS A 52 7.67 7.20 9.57
C LYS A 52 7.92 6.86 11.04
N LYS A 53 7.43 7.67 11.99
CA LYS A 53 7.55 7.41 13.43
C LYS A 53 6.92 6.06 13.80
N THR A 54 5.76 5.74 13.24
CA THR A 54 5.05 4.48 13.50
C THR A 54 5.85 3.29 13.00
N ILE A 55 6.37 3.35 11.77
CA ILE A 55 7.15 2.28 11.16
C ILE A 55 8.43 2.02 11.95
N TRP A 56 9.20 3.07 12.24
CA TRP A 56 10.48 2.92 12.93
C TRP A 56 10.36 2.56 14.40
N GLY A 57 9.29 3.01 15.08
CA GLY A 57 9.05 2.72 16.49
C GLY A 57 8.41 1.37 16.77
N GLY A 58 7.94 0.67 15.72
CA GLY A 58 7.09 -0.50 15.90
C GLY A 58 7.81 -1.85 15.85
N SER A 59 9.08 -1.92 15.44
CA SER A 59 9.82 -3.18 15.25
C SER A 59 9.04 -4.18 14.40
N TYR A 60 8.62 -3.77 13.21
CA TYR A 60 7.90 -4.60 12.26
C TYR A 60 8.85 -5.42 11.41
N ASP A 61 8.44 -6.66 11.07
CA ASP A 61 9.11 -7.49 10.07
C ASP A 61 8.73 -7.06 8.65
N ALA A 62 7.46 -6.65 8.47
CA ALA A 62 6.98 -6.13 7.19
C ALA A 62 5.88 -5.08 7.35
N VAL A 63 5.78 -4.20 6.35
CA VAL A 63 4.73 -3.19 6.19
C VAL A 63 3.95 -3.52 4.92
N ILE A 64 2.64 -3.70 5.03
CA ILE A 64 1.75 -3.96 3.89
C ILE A 64 0.97 -2.69 3.59
N ASN A 65 1.21 -2.10 2.42
CA ASN A 65 0.50 -0.92 1.98
C ASN A 65 -0.75 -1.29 1.16
N CYS A 66 -1.92 -1.12 1.78
CA CYS A 66 -3.24 -1.30 1.17
C CYS A 66 -3.93 0.03 0.84
N VAL A 67 -3.24 1.16 0.96
CA VAL A 67 -3.79 2.47 0.60
C VAL A 67 -3.69 2.68 -0.90
N GLY A 68 -4.77 3.15 -1.50
CA GLY A 68 -4.81 3.55 -2.89
C GLY A 68 -6.10 4.30 -3.22
N ILE A 69 -6.05 5.11 -4.27
CA ILE A 69 -7.20 5.80 -4.84
C ILE A 69 -7.67 5.02 -6.06
N LEU A 70 -8.90 4.49 -6.00
CA LEU A 70 -9.42 3.57 -7.01
C LEU A 70 -10.02 4.29 -8.21
N ASN A 71 -9.92 3.70 -9.40
CA ASN A 71 -10.64 3.97 -10.66
C ASN A 71 -11.16 5.41 -10.81
N GLN A 72 -12.47 5.57 -10.78
CA GLN A 72 -13.17 6.86 -10.97
C GLN A 72 -12.76 7.96 -9.98
N PHE A 73 -12.30 7.61 -8.79
CA PHE A 73 -11.80 8.60 -7.84
C PHE A 73 -10.40 9.10 -8.25
N ALA A 74 -9.56 8.24 -8.83
CA ALA A 74 -8.28 8.63 -9.40
C ALA A 74 -8.45 9.59 -10.58
N GLU A 75 -9.44 9.33 -11.45
CA GLU A 75 -9.76 10.21 -12.58
C GLU A 75 -10.28 11.60 -12.16
N LYS A 76 -10.85 11.72 -10.96
CA LYS A 76 -11.38 12.99 -10.43
C LYS A 76 -10.44 13.71 -9.47
N GLN A 77 -9.48 13.00 -8.87
CA GLN A 77 -8.60 13.50 -7.80
C GLN A 77 -7.14 13.18 -8.12
N HIS A 78 -6.64 13.72 -9.23
CA HIS A 78 -5.32 13.43 -9.78
C HIS A 78 -4.18 13.58 -8.76
N ALA A 79 -4.15 14.68 -8.01
CA ALA A 79 -3.12 14.92 -7.01
C ALA A 79 -3.09 13.84 -5.91
N LYS A 80 -4.28 13.41 -5.43
CA LYS A 80 -4.37 12.32 -4.45
C LYS A 80 -3.97 10.98 -5.04
N ALA A 81 -4.33 10.72 -6.29
CA ALA A 81 -3.94 9.49 -6.96
C ALA A 81 -2.41 9.43 -7.13
N VAL A 82 -1.77 10.51 -7.56
CA VAL A 82 -0.30 10.58 -7.62
C VAL A 82 0.33 10.38 -6.24
N LEU A 83 -0.22 11.03 -5.21
CA LEU A 83 0.31 10.92 -3.85
C LEU A 83 0.23 9.50 -3.30
N PHE A 84 -0.95 8.85 -3.39
CA PHE A 84 -1.19 7.58 -2.71
C PHE A 84 -0.86 6.36 -3.58
N ASN A 85 -1.11 6.43 -4.89
CA ASN A 85 -0.83 5.31 -5.78
C ASN A 85 0.62 5.32 -6.27
N GLY A 86 1.20 6.50 -6.52
CA GLY A 86 2.55 6.66 -7.05
C GLY A 86 3.60 6.92 -5.96
N TYR A 87 3.50 8.04 -5.26
CA TYR A 87 4.56 8.48 -4.35
C TYR A 87 4.66 7.67 -3.05
N LEU A 88 3.53 7.37 -2.40
CA LEU A 88 3.54 6.69 -1.09
C LEU A 88 4.31 5.35 -1.08
N PRO A 89 4.17 4.46 -2.08
CA PRO A 89 4.95 3.21 -2.11
C PRO A 89 6.46 3.47 -2.09
N HIS A 90 6.95 4.37 -2.93
CA HIS A 90 8.39 4.73 -2.97
C HIS A 90 8.85 5.38 -1.68
N TYR A 91 8.05 6.29 -1.10
CA TYR A 91 8.36 6.86 0.22
C TYR A 91 8.53 5.77 1.29
N LEU A 92 7.67 4.74 1.28
CA LEU A 92 7.80 3.62 2.23
C LEU A 92 9.09 2.82 1.99
N ALA A 93 9.44 2.56 0.74
CA ALA A 93 10.69 1.92 0.38
C ALA A 93 11.90 2.74 0.83
N ASP A 94 11.92 4.05 0.51
CA ASP A 94 13.01 4.96 0.88
C ASP A 94 13.25 5.01 2.40
N ILE A 95 12.19 5.13 3.20
CA ILE A 95 12.37 5.23 4.66
C ILE A 95 12.73 3.91 5.33
N THR A 96 12.62 2.79 4.63
CA THR A 96 13.00 1.47 5.13
C THR A 96 14.27 0.92 4.48
N GLU A 97 14.87 1.67 3.56
CA GLU A 97 16.14 1.33 2.94
C GLU A 97 17.21 1.09 4.01
N GLY A 98 18.00 0.04 3.84
CA GLY A 98 19.05 -0.37 4.79
C GLY A 98 18.53 -0.97 6.11
N THR A 99 17.21 -1.16 6.27
CA THR A 99 16.61 -1.88 7.41
C THR A 99 16.25 -3.30 7.02
N THR A 100 15.79 -4.10 7.99
CA THR A 100 15.26 -5.45 7.75
C THR A 100 13.74 -5.45 7.48
N ILE A 101 13.11 -4.29 7.44
CA ILE A 101 11.66 -4.16 7.24
C ILE A 101 11.33 -4.35 5.76
N GLN A 102 10.53 -5.36 5.46
CA GLN A 102 10.07 -5.62 4.10
C GLN A 102 8.85 -4.76 3.76
N ILE A 103 8.84 -4.12 2.59
CA ILE A 103 7.66 -3.40 2.07
C ILE A 103 6.92 -4.31 1.09
N ILE A 104 5.60 -4.46 1.32
CA ILE A 104 4.70 -5.17 0.42
C ILE A 104 3.65 -4.16 -0.06
N HIS A 105 3.68 -3.81 -1.33
CA HIS A 105 2.72 -2.90 -1.94
C HIS A 105 1.71 -3.63 -2.82
N MET A 106 0.42 -3.32 -2.63
CA MET A 106 -0.66 -3.89 -3.44
C MET A 106 -0.75 -3.18 -4.79
N SER A 107 -0.29 -3.84 -5.86
CA SER A 107 -0.47 -3.36 -7.24
C SER A 107 -1.82 -3.84 -7.82
N THR A 108 -1.96 -3.80 -9.14
CA THR A 108 -3.18 -4.16 -9.88
C THR A 108 -2.85 -4.62 -11.28
N ASP A 109 -3.64 -5.52 -11.84
CA ASP A 109 -3.58 -5.91 -13.24
C ASP A 109 -3.97 -4.78 -14.21
N CYS A 110 -4.68 -3.73 -13.72
CA CYS A 110 -5.04 -2.56 -14.51
C CYS A 110 -3.83 -1.76 -15.02
N VAL A 111 -2.61 -2.01 -14.52
CA VAL A 111 -1.39 -1.43 -15.09
C VAL A 111 -1.20 -1.88 -16.55
N PHE A 112 -1.84 -2.97 -16.94
CA PHE A 112 -1.86 -3.49 -18.30
C PHE A 112 -3.19 -3.22 -19.02
N SER A 113 -3.12 -2.86 -20.31
CA SER A 113 -4.32 -2.57 -21.11
C SER A 113 -5.15 -3.81 -21.50
N GLY A 114 -4.64 -5.01 -21.29
CA GLY A 114 -5.27 -6.25 -21.71
C GLY A 114 -5.11 -6.58 -23.21
N LYS A 115 -4.61 -5.66 -24.04
CA LYS A 115 -4.59 -5.81 -25.51
C LYS A 115 -3.67 -6.93 -26.01
N LYS A 116 -2.53 -7.12 -25.34
CA LYS A 116 -1.55 -8.15 -25.74
C LYS A 116 -1.89 -9.51 -25.16
N GLY A 117 -2.53 -9.56 -24.00
CA GLY A 117 -2.72 -10.77 -23.21
C GLY A 117 -1.40 -11.39 -22.73
N LYS A 118 -1.47 -12.34 -21.81
CA LYS A 118 -0.30 -13.09 -21.30
C LYS A 118 0.85 -12.19 -20.84
N TYR A 119 0.52 -11.10 -20.11
CA TYR A 119 1.52 -10.23 -19.53
C TYR A 119 2.32 -10.98 -18.46
N THR A 120 3.60 -10.64 -18.36
CA THR A 120 4.51 -11.12 -17.31
C THR A 120 4.98 -9.94 -16.47
N GLU A 121 5.70 -10.20 -15.39
CA GLU A 121 6.27 -9.19 -14.50
C GLU A 121 7.27 -8.26 -15.21
N GLN A 122 7.89 -8.72 -16.32
CA GLN A 122 8.81 -7.91 -17.13
C GLN A 122 8.09 -7.10 -18.21
N ALA A 123 6.78 -7.26 -18.36
CA ALA A 123 6.03 -6.52 -19.35
C ALA A 123 5.91 -5.04 -18.95
N ILE A 124 6.18 -4.15 -19.90
CA ILE A 124 6.03 -2.71 -19.67
C ILE A 124 4.54 -2.39 -19.48
N PRO A 125 4.15 -1.72 -18.37
CA PRO A 125 2.80 -1.25 -18.15
C PRO A 125 2.31 -0.37 -19.31
N ASP A 126 1.14 -0.70 -19.85
CA ASP A 126 0.54 0.01 -21.00
C ASP A 126 -0.91 0.45 -20.75
N GLY A 127 -1.35 0.46 -19.48
CA GLY A 127 -2.63 0.99 -19.02
C GLY A 127 -2.77 2.49 -19.33
N ARG A 128 -4.00 2.94 -19.66
CA ARG A 128 -4.20 4.28 -20.21
C ARG A 128 -4.92 5.23 -19.27
N LEU A 129 -5.73 4.71 -18.35
CA LEU A 129 -6.45 5.53 -17.38
C LEU A 129 -5.46 6.17 -16.40
N PHE A 130 -5.87 7.25 -15.77
CA PHE A 130 -5.03 7.90 -14.76
C PHE A 130 -4.75 6.97 -13.59
N TYR A 131 -5.75 6.18 -13.19
CA TYR A 131 -5.59 5.10 -12.21
C TYR A 131 -4.48 4.14 -12.60
N ASP A 132 -4.53 3.57 -13.81
CA ASP A 132 -3.57 2.59 -14.29
C ASP A 132 -2.14 3.13 -14.22
N ARG A 133 -1.95 4.35 -14.74
CA ARG A 133 -0.64 5.02 -14.80
C ARG A 133 -0.10 5.36 -13.41
N THR A 134 -0.95 5.81 -12.49
CA THR A 134 -0.50 6.12 -11.13
C THR A 134 -0.20 4.85 -10.33
N LYS A 135 -0.90 3.75 -10.58
CA LYS A 135 -0.58 2.46 -9.98
C LYS A 135 0.74 1.90 -10.53
N ALA A 136 0.94 1.96 -11.85
CA ALA A 136 2.20 1.55 -12.46
C ALA A 136 3.40 2.39 -11.96
N MET A 137 3.18 3.71 -11.75
CA MET A 137 4.20 4.59 -11.15
C MET A 137 4.60 4.17 -9.73
N GLY A 138 3.73 3.52 -8.98
CA GLY A 138 3.97 3.09 -7.61
C GLY A 138 4.49 1.66 -7.49
N GLU A 139 4.74 0.95 -8.58
CA GLU A 139 5.38 -0.36 -8.52
C GLU A 139 6.83 -0.21 -8.05
N LEU A 140 7.25 -1.10 -7.17
CA LEU A 140 8.57 -1.10 -6.59
C LEU A 140 9.43 -2.11 -7.34
N ASP A 141 10.54 -1.63 -7.88
CA ASP A 141 11.58 -2.47 -8.48
C ASP A 141 12.53 -2.94 -7.37
N ASP A 142 12.67 -4.23 -7.23
CA ASP A 142 13.63 -4.83 -6.29
C ASP A 142 15.03 -4.94 -6.92
#